data_bfbad74805159826f340e2452c71b872
#
_entry.id   bfbad74805159826f340e2452c71b872
#
_cell.length_a   1.000
_cell.length_b   1.000
_cell.length_c   1.000
_cell.angle_alpha   90.00
_cell.angle_beta   90.00
_cell.angle_gamma   90.00
#
_symmetry.space_group_name_H-M   'P 1'
#
loop_
_entity.id
_entity.type
_entity.pdbx_description
1 polymer ?
#
loop_
_entity_poly.entity_id
_entity_poly.type
_entity_poly.pdbx_seq_one_letter_code
_entity_poly.pdbx_strand_id
1 'polypeptide(L)'
;YPGKKYLKYKKIKGISIFNLSQISKIQKCEIKFKKFDFDHELVILYSSGTTGKPKCICHRAGGVLLQHLKEHQLHCEVKPGDNVFYFTTCGWMMWNWLLTFLASKASIVLFDGFPMYKKNDLLFKIAADEKISLFGISAKYIDQLRKLNVKIKSIYKLSKLKIICSTGS
;
A
#
# COMPACT_ATOMS: atom_id res chain seq x y z
N TYR A 1 9.89 2.55 -14.76
CA TYR A 1 8.93 3.50 -14.31
C TYR A 1 9.28 4.93 -14.70
N PRO A 2 8.54 5.80 -15.24
CA PRO A 2 8.14 5.67 -16.60
C PRO A 2 9.39 5.40 -17.47
N GLY A 3 9.27 4.75 -18.63
CA GLY A 3 10.41 4.41 -19.47
C GLY A 3 11.30 5.63 -19.78
N LYS A 4 12.58 5.41 -20.10
CA LYS A 4 13.61 6.45 -20.36
C LYS A 4 13.14 7.63 -21.23
N LYS A 5 12.11 7.45 -22.04
CA LYS A 5 11.51 8.45 -22.93
C LYS A 5 10.88 9.65 -22.19
N TYR A 6 10.53 9.50 -20.91
CA TYR A 6 9.86 10.55 -20.12
C TYR A 6 10.77 11.25 -19.10
N LEU A 7 12.04 10.86 -19.02
CA LEU A 7 12.99 11.41 -18.06
C LEU A 7 13.74 12.61 -18.63
N LYS A 8 13.01 13.64 -19.07
CA LYS A 8 13.60 14.96 -19.34
C LYS A 8 13.49 15.81 -18.09
N TYR A 9 14.50 15.79 -17.25
CA TYR A 9 14.58 16.74 -16.12
C TYR A 9 15.55 17.86 -16.44
N LYS A 10 15.13 19.09 -16.15
CA LYS A 10 16.01 20.24 -16.17
C LYS A 10 16.98 20.13 -14.98
N LYS A 11 18.27 20.36 -15.21
CA LYS A 11 19.21 20.53 -14.09
C LYS A 11 18.76 21.70 -13.23
N ILE A 12 18.53 21.45 -11.96
CA ILE A 12 18.20 22.48 -10.97
C ILE A 12 19.46 22.77 -10.19
N LYS A 13 19.87 24.04 -10.14
CA LYS A 13 21.09 24.46 -9.43
C LYS A 13 21.00 24.09 -7.95
N GLY A 14 22.00 23.39 -7.42
CA GLY A 14 22.03 22.96 -6.02
C GLY A 14 21.25 21.66 -5.71
N ILE A 15 20.62 21.02 -6.71
CA ILE A 15 19.91 19.75 -6.50
C ILE A 15 20.59 18.65 -7.31
N SER A 16 20.97 17.57 -6.61
CA SER A 16 21.45 16.34 -7.24
C SER A 16 20.27 15.45 -7.62
N ILE A 17 20.15 15.13 -8.90
CA ILE A 17 19.07 14.28 -9.43
C ILE A 17 19.66 12.92 -9.79
N PHE A 18 19.12 11.85 -9.19
CA PHE A 18 19.54 10.48 -9.46
C PHE A 18 18.41 9.70 -10.14
N ASN A 19 18.76 8.88 -11.10
CA ASN A 19 17.82 7.92 -11.66
C ASN A 19 17.70 6.71 -10.72
N LEU A 20 16.49 6.18 -10.50
CA LEU A 20 16.27 5.02 -9.66
C LEU A 20 17.10 3.80 -10.10
N SER A 21 17.31 3.62 -11.42
CA SER A 21 18.19 2.58 -11.95
C SER A 21 19.68 2.76 -11.61
N GLN A 22 20.13 3.95 -11.25
CA GLN A 22 21.47 4.20 -10.75
C GLN A 22 21.58 3.86 -9.28
N ILE A 23 20.52 4.17 -8.50
CA ILE A 23 20.43 3.85 -7.08
C ILE A 23 20.36 2.33 -6.88
N SER A 24 19.57 1.62 -7.70
CA SER A 24 19.44 0.15 -7.61
C SER A 24 20.73 -0.63 -7.92
N LYS A 25 21.72 0.02 -8.54
CA LYS A 25 23.05 -0.57 -8.80
C LYS A 25 24.02 -0.45 -7.61
N ILE A 26 23.66 0.26 -6.56
CA ILE A 26 24.46 0.37 -5.33
C ILE A 26 24.39 -0.97 -4.61
N GLN A 27 25.45 -1.77 -4.72
CA GLN A 27 25.45 -3.19 -4.37
C GLN A 27 25.58 -3.51 -2.89
N LYS A 28 25.95 -2.61 -2.02
CA LYS A 28 26.02 -2.88 -0.56
C LYS A 28 25.77 -1.61 0.22
N CYS A 29 24.62 -1.55 0.86
CA CYS A 29 24.37 -0.60 1.91
C CYS A 29 24.04 -1.39 3.19
N GLU A 30 24.84 -1.22 4.23
CA GLU A 30 24.51 -1.75 5.54
C GLU A 30 23.34 -0.94 6.09
N ILE A 31 22.21 -1.61 6.33
CA ILE A 31 21.04 -0.95 6.89
C ILE A 31 21.27 -0.82 8.40
N LYS A 32 21.44 0.39 8.90
CA LYS A 32 21.53 0.70 10.32
C LYS A 32 20.16 1.16 10.82
N PHE A 33 19.55 0.34 11.67
CA PHE A 33 18.28 0.69 12.30
C PHE A 33 18.53 1.56 13.53
N LYS A 34 17.94 2.74 13.54
CA LYS A 34 17.91 3.60 14.72
C LYS A 34 16.78 3.15 15.65
N LYS A 35 17.09 3.00 16.94
CA LYS A 35 16.07 2.74 17.97
C LYS A 35 15.39 4.06 18.35
N PHE A 36 14.11 3.99 18.59
CA PHE A 36 13.28 5.09 19.04
C PHE A 36 12.45 4.68 20.23
N ASP A 37 12.07 5.64 21.06
CA ASP A 37 11.18 5.41 22.18
C ASP A 37 9.77 5.04 21.68
N PHE A 38 9.00 4.39 22.56
CA PHE A 38 7.64 3.95 22.25
C PHE A 38 6.75 5.11 21.79
N ASP A 39 6.89 6.26 22.45
CA ASP A 39 6.10 7.47 22.19
C ASP A 39 6.69 8.39 21.11
N HIS A 40 7.69 7.92 20.38
CA HIS A 40 8.27 8.68 19.26
C HIS A 40 7.22 9.00 18.21
N GLU A 41 7.19 10.23 17.74
CA GLU A 41 6.27 10.67 16.67
C GLU A 41 6.57 9.95 15.36
N LEU A 42 5.58 9.26 14.80
CA LEU A 42 5.74 8.48 13.58
C LEU A 42 5.19 9.21 12.36
N VAL A 43 3.94 9.65 12.46
CA VAL A 43 3.22 10.25 11.33
C VAL A 43 2.13 11.20 11.82
N ILE A 44 1.93 12.30 11.08
CA ILE A 44 0.81 13.21 11.28
C ILE A 44 -0.22 12.96 10.20
N LEU A 45 -1.44 12.61 10.59
CA LEU A 45 -2.57 12.41 9.71
C LEU A 45 -3.64 13.47 9.99
N TYR A 46 -4.41 13.79 8.96
CA TYR A 46 -5.48 14.77 9.04
C TYR A 46 -6.83 14.07 9.04
N SER A 47 -7.69 14.42 10.01
CA SER A 47 -9.08 14.03 9.95
C SER A 47 -9.88 15.05 9.16
N SER A 48 -10.77 14.60 8.28
CA SER A 48 -11.80 15.46 7.69
C SER A 48 -12.83 15.80 8.78
N GLY A 49 -12.62 16.88 9.52
CA GLY A 49 -13.57 17.29 10.54
C GLY A 49 -14.93 17.63 9.91
N THR A 50 -16.00 17.07 10.45
CA THR A 50 -17.38 17.35 10.03
C THR A 50 -17.82 18.79 10.32
N THR A 51 -17.06 19.54 11.12
CA THR A 51 -17.47 20.84 11.67
C THR A 51 -16.42 21.95 11.55
N GLY A 52 -15.39 21.81 10.69
CA GLY A 52 -14.39 22.88 10.58
C GLY A 52 -13.09 22.48 9.89
N LYS A 53 -12.00 23.12 10.27
CA LYS A 53 -10.66 22.83 9.72
C LYS A 53 -10.21 21.40 10.06
N PRO A 54 -9.53 20.70 9.15
CA PRO A 54 -8.97 19.38 9.44
C PRO A 54 -8.12 19.39 10.71
N LYS A 55 -8.29 18.38 11.55
CA LYS A 55 -7.49 18.22 12.77
C LYS A 55 -6.23 17.42 12.45
N CYS A 56 -5.09 17.90 12.94
CA CYS A 56 -3.84 17.15 12.89
C CYS A 56 -3.81 16.13 14.03
N ILE A 57 -3.58 14.86 13.69
CA ILE A 57 -3.45 13.78 14.67
C ILE A 57 -2.05 13.22 14.53
N CYS A 58 -1.24 13.39 15.58
CA CYS A 58 0.10 12.82 15.65
C CYS A 58 0.01 11.39 16.20
N HIS A 59 0.37 10.42 15.38
CA HIS A 59 0.42 9.02 15.76
C HIS A 59 1.82 8.63 16.25
N ARG A 60 1.88 7.86 17.35
CA ARG A 60 3.11 7.42 18.01
C ARG A 60 3.54 6.05 17.52
N ALA A 61 4.85 5.83 17.39
CA ALA A 61 5.43 4.66 16.73
C ALA A 61 5.02 3.34 17.40
N GLY A 62 5.14 3.25 18.71
CA GLY A 62 4.81 2.02 19.46
C GLY A 62 3.32 1.71 19.42
N GLY A 63 2.45 2.71 19.63
CA GLY A 63 1.01 2.54 19.59
C GLY A 63 0.50 2.11 18.22
N VAL A 64 1.00 2.73 17.16
CA VAL A 64 0.67 2.34 15.77
C VAL A 64 1.10 0.91 15.49
N LEU A 65 2.34 0.56 15.84
CA LEU A 65 2.84 -0.78 15.58
C LEU A 65 2.03 -1.86 16.30
N LEU A 66 1.72 -1.66 17.59
CA LEU A 66 0.89 -2.60 18.36
C LEU A 66 -0.51 -2.75 17.76
N GLN A 67 -1.17 -1.64 17.44
CA GLN A 67 -2.51 -1.65 16.84
C GLN A 67 -2.52 -2.38 15.50
N HIS A 68 -1.55 -2.08 14.63
CA HIS A 68 -1.49 -2.71 13.31
C HIS A 68 -1.12 -4.19 13.41
N LEU A 69 -0.17 -4.57 14.27
CA LEU A 69 0.16 -6.00 14.50
C LEU A 69 -1.04 -6.79 15.01
N LYS A 70 -1.80 -6.21 15.95
CA LYS A 70 -3.06 -6.83 16.42
C LYS A 70 -4.02 -7.08 15.25
N GLU A 71 -4.24 -6.09 14.41
CA GLU A 71 -5.13 -6.22 13.26
C GLU A 71 -4.60 -7.22 12.24
N HIS A 72 -3.33 -7.14 11.87
CA HIS A 72 -2.74 -8.03 10.89
C HIS A 72 -2.76 -9.50 11.32
N GLN A 73 -2.34 -9.77 12.56
CA GLN A 73 -2.13 -11.13 13.05
C GLN A 73 -3.40 -11.76 13.63
N LEU A 74 -4.19 -10.99 14.38
CA LEU A 74 -5.36 -11.52 15.08
C LEU A 74 -6.65 -11.38 14.28
N HIS A 75 -6.87 -10.25 13.61
CA HIS A 75 -8.11 -10.04 12.85
C HIS A 75 -7.99 -10.48 11.39
N CYS A 76 -6.83 -10.32 10.79
CA CYS A 76 -6.60 -10.68 9.39
C CYS A 76 -5.85 -12.01 9.23
N GLU A 77 -5.42 -12.65 10.30
CA GLU A 77 -4.69 -13.94 10.29
C GLU A 77 -3.51 -13.97 9.31
N VAL A 78 -2.85 -12.84 9.11
CA VAL A 78 -1.69 -12.76 8.22
C VAL A 78 -0.52 -13.51 8.81
N LYS A 79 0.07 -14.39 8.02
CA LYS A 79 1.18 -15.25 8.39
C LYS A 79 2.46 -14.81 7.67
N PRO A 80 3.64 -15.14 8.22
CA PRO A 80 4.89 -14.97 7.51
C PRO A 80 4.85 -15.60 6.10
N GLY A 81 5.27 -14.83 5.10
CA GLY A 81 5.25 -15.27 3.71
C GLY A 81 3.92 -15.03 2.96
N ASP A 82 2.89 -14.51 3.61
CA ASP A 82 1.68 -14.05 2.91
C ASP A 82 2.00 -12.84 2.01
N ASN A 83 1.32 -12.74 0.87
CA ASN A 83 1.37 -11.58 0.01
C ASN A 83 0.17 -10.68 0.26
N VAL A 84 0.42 -9.43 0.57
CA VAL A 84 -0.59 -8.45 0.94
C VAL A 84 -0.61 -7.32 -0.06
N PHE A 85 -1.79 -6.92 -0.45
CA PHE A 85 -2.02 -5.79 -1.34
C PHE A 85 -3.10 -4.88 -0.78
N TYR A 86 -2.88 -3.57 -0.84
CA TYR A 86 -3.89 -2.57 -0.59
C TYR A 86 -3.80 -1.45 -1.63
N PHE A 87 -4.87 -1.23 -2.39
CA PHE A 87 -4.91 -0.12 -3.35
C PHE A 87 -5.10 1.19 -2.60
N THR A 88 -4.00 1.91 -2.41
CA THR A 88 -3.96 3.19 -1.68
C THR A 88 -2.87 4.10 -2.23
N THR A 89 -2.93 5.37 -1.91
CA THR A 89 -1.86 6.33 -2.17
C THR A 89 -1.05 6.58 -0.91
N CYS A 90 0.19 7.09 -1.05
CA CYS A 90 1.08 7.36 0.08
C CYS A 90 0.55 8.41 1.06
N GLY A 91 -0.41 9.24 0.66
CA GLY A 91 -1.02 10.27 1.51
C GLY A 91 -2.17 9.78 2.39
N TRP A 92 -2.56 8.51 2.29
CA TRP A 92 -3.67 7.95 3.05
C TRP A 92 -3.17 7.08 4.20
N MET A 93 -3.98 7.00 5.28
CA MET A 93 -3.68 6.17 6.44
C MET A 93 -3.42 4.70 6.07
N MET A 94 -4.15 4.17 5.09
CA MET A 94 -4.01 2.78 4.66
C MET A 94 -2.64 2.47 4.05
N TRP A 95 -1.87 3.47 3.59
CA TRP A 95 -0.47 3.29 3.21
C TRP A 95 0.38 2.90 4.42
N ASN A 96 0.23 3.60 5.55
CA ASN A 96 0.95 3.27 6.77
C ASN A 96 0.57 1.88 7.30
N TRP A 97 -0.71 1.53 7.20
CA TRP A 97 -1.21 0.21 7.55
C TRP A 97 -0.61 -0.89 6.65
N LEU A 98 -0.54 -0.66 5.34
CA LEU A 98 0.09 -1.58 4.39
C LEU A 98 1.57 -1.79 4.68
N LEU A 99 2.34 -0.71 4.93
CA LEU A 99 3.77 -0.82 5.21
C LEU A 99 4.08 -1.66 6.44
N THR A 100 3.25 -1.58 7.47
CA THR A 100 3.48 -2.30 8.72
C THR A 100 3.25 -3.82 8.63
N PHE A 101 2.69 -4.35 7.52
CA PHE A 101 2.69 -5.80 7.27
C PHE A 101 4.09 -6.41 7.18
N LEU A 102 5.10 -5.62 6.86
CA LEU A 102 6.50 -6.06 6.90
C LEU A 102 6.92 -6.52 8.31
N ALA A 103 6.36 -5.93 9.36
CA ALA A 103 6.58 -6.38 10.74
C ALA A 103 5.96 -7.76 11.04
N SER A 104 4.95 -8.17 10.27
CA SER A 104 4.38 -9.53 10.32
C SER A 104 5.10 -10.51 9.39
N LYS A 105 6.25 -10.12 8.83
CA LYS A 105 7.03 -10.91 7.84
C LYS A 105 6.23 -11.28 6.59
N ALA A 106 5.24 -10.47 6.23
CA ALA A 106 4.51 -10.59 4.97
C ALA A 106 5.22 -9.78 3.88
N SER A 107 4.98 -10.14 2.63
CA SER A 107 5.39 -9.37 1.46
C SER A 107 4.29 -8.39 1.09
N ILE A 108 4.64 -7.14 0.80
CA ILE A 108 3.70 -6.15 0.28
C ILE A 108 3.84 -6.04 -1.23
N VAL A 109 2.73 -6.07 -1.94
CA VAL A 109 2.68 -5.83 -3.39
C VAL A 109 2.28 -4.38 -3.63
N LEU A 110 3.10 -3.66 -4.35
CA LEU A 110 2.89 -2.24 -4.66
C LEU A 110 2.42 -2.09 -6.11
N PHE A 111 1.43 -1.24 -6.30
CA PHE A 111 0.91 -0.92 -7.62
C PHE A 111 0.76 0.60 -7.76
N ASP A 112 1.34 1.12 -8.84
CA ASP A 112 1.21 2.52 -9.22
C ASP A 112 0.61 2.59 -10.62
N GLY A 113 -0.64 3.01 -10.70
CA GLY A 113 -1.36 3.08 -11.96
C GLY A 113 -2.88 3.25 -11.77
N PHE A 114 -3.57 3.29 -12.90
CA PHE A 114 -5.02 3.38 -12.90
C PHE A 114 -5.65 1.97 -12.80
N PRO A 115 -6.49 1.70 -11.77
CA PRO A 115 -7.00 0.36 -11.48
C PRO A 115 -7.90 -0.22 -12.57
N MET A 116 -8.49 0.65 -13.40
CA MET A 116 -9.38 0.28 -14.51
C MET A 116 -8.65 0.34 -15.87
N TYR A 117 -7.32 0.38 -15.89
CA TYR A 117 -6.55 0.50 -17.13
C TYR A 117 -6.74 -0.72 -18.04
N LYS A 118 -7.12 -0.49 -19.30
CA LYS A 118 -7.40 -1.48 -20.35
C LYS A 118 -8.51 -2.47 -20.03
N LYS A 119 -8.52 -3.02 -18.83
CA LYS A 119 -9.54 -3.95 -18.32
C LYS A 119 -9.95 -3.51 -16.92
N ASN A 120 -11.24 -3.54 -16.67
CA ASN A 120 -11.80 -3.04 -15.40
C ASN A 120 -11.44 -3.90 -14.19
N ASP A 121 -10.87 -5.07 -14.41
CA ASP A 121 -10.54 -6.10 -13.42
C ASP A 121 -9.04 -6.20 -13.11
N LEU A 122 -8.23 -5.22 -13.52
CA LEU A 122 -6.76 -5.26 -13.40
C LEU A 122 -6.27 -5.59 -11.99
N LEU A 123 -6.90 -5.05 -10.95
CA LEU A 123 -6.48 -5.34 -9.58
C LEU A 123 -6.71 -6.81 -9.20
N PHE A 124 -7.77 -7.44 -9.70
CA PHE A 124 -8.01 -8.88 -9.50
C PHE A 124 -7.05 -9.75 -10.30
N LYS A 125 -6.62 -9.27 -11.48
CA LYS A 125 -5.53 -9.91 -12.21
C LYS A 125 -4.25 -9.92 -11.37
N ILE A 126 -3.87 -8.79 -10.79
CA ILE A 126 -2.71 -8.69 -9.89
C ILE A 126 -2.90 -9.63 -8.69
N ALA A 127 -4.09 -9.66 -8.10
CA ALA A 127 -4.36 -10.55 -6.97
C ALA A 127 -4.17 -12.04 -7.30
N ALA A 128 -4.50 -12.45 -8.52
CA ALA A 128 -4.31 -13.81 -8.99
C ALA A 128 -2.83 -14.10 -9.29
N ASP A 129 -2.17 -13.23 -10.06
CA ASP A 129 -0.79 -13.41 -10.52
C ASP A 129 0.18 -13.42 -9.33
N GLU A 130 0.02 -12.48 -8.40
CA GLU A 130 0.88 -12.33 -7.21
C GLU A 130 0.42 -13.19 -6.03
N LYS A 131 -0.60 -14.03 -6.21
CA LYS A 131 -1.12 -14.94 -5.18
C LYS A 131 -1.43 -14.22 -3.86
N ILE A 132 -2.13 -13.10 -3.97
CA ILE A 132 -2.49 -12.25 -2.83
C ILE A 132 -3.36 -13.01 -1.83
N SER A 133 -3.02 -12.93 -0.55
CA SER A 133 -3.80 -13.51 0.54
C SER A 133 -4.74 -12.49 1.20
N LEU A 134 -4.30 -11.24 1.35
CA LEU A 134 -5.12 -10.13 1.81
C LEU A 134 -5.18 -9.05 0.73
N PHE A 135 -6.39 -8.70 0.32
CA PHE A 135 -6.65 -7.80 -0.79
C PHE A 135 -7.50 -6.61 -0.36
N GLY A 136 -6.90 -5.43 -0.33
CA GLY A 136 -7.54 -4.18 0.06
C GLY A 136 -7.93 -3.32 -1.14
N ILE A 137 -9.19 -2.96 -1.23
CA ILE A 137 -9.76 -2.12 -2.31
C ILE A 137 -10.87 -1.23 -1.78
N SER A 138 -11.21 -0.17 -2.51
CA SER A 138 -12.32 0.70 -2.12
C SER A 138 -13.68 0.08 -2.46
N ALA A 139 -14.70 0.41 -1.67
CA ALA A 139 -16.09 0.05 -1.94
C ALA A 139 -16.55 0.58 -3.31
N LYS A 140 -16.10 1.78 -3.68
CA LYS A 140 -16.40 2.38 -5.00
C LYS A 140 -15.89 1.53 -6.16
N TYR A 141 -14.69 0.92 -6.03
CA TYR A 141 -14.17 0.01 -7.06
C TYR A 141 -15.04 -1.25 -7.19
N ILE A 142 -15.46 -1.83 -6.08
CA ILE A 142 -16.35 -2.99 -6.06
C ILE A 142 -17.70 -2.65 -6.73
N ASP A 143 -18.29 -1.51 -6.37
CA ASP A 143 -19.56 -1.07 -6.97
C ASP A 143 -19.43 -0.85 -8.48
N GLN A 144 -18.32 -0.30 -8.93
CA GLN A 144 -18.07 -0.11 -10.35
C GLN A 144 -17.95 -1.44 -11.10
N LEU A 145 -17.26 -2.43 -10.56
CA LEU A 145 -17.20 -3.78 -11.13
C LEU A 145 -18.59 -4.42 -11.22
N ARG A 146 -19.42 -4.24 -10.18
CA ARG A 146 -20.81 -4.69 -10.15
C ARG A 146 -21.63 -4.05 -11.28
N LYS A 147 -21.55 -2.72 -11.45
CA LYS A 147 -22.23 -1.98 -12.52
C LYS A 147 -21.82 -2.43 -13.92
N LEU A 148 -20.56 -2.80 -14.08
CA LEU A 148 -20.00 -3.31 -15.34
C LEU A 148 -20.23 -4.83 -15.52
N ASN A 149 -20.92 -5.47 -14.59
CA ASN A 149 -21.20 -6.91 -14.59
C ASN A 149 -19.96 -7.79 -14.78
N VAL A 150 -18.83 -7.41 -14.16
CA VAL A 150 -17.57 -8.17 -14.25
C VAL A 150 -17.64 -9.39 -13.33
N LYS A 151 -17.60 -10.59 -13.91
CA LYS A 151 -17.70 -11.86 -13.18
C LYS A 151 -16.31 -12.36 -12.77
N ILE A 152 -15.74 -11.82 -11.71
CA ILE A 152 -14.37 -12.10 -11.24
C ILE A 152 -14.12 -13.61 -11.04
N LYS A 153 -15.03 -14.32 -10.37
CA LYS A 153 -14.87 -15.77 -10.08
C LYS A 153 -14.72 -16.65 -11.30
N SER A 154 -15.30 -16.27 -12.43
CA SER A 154 -15.19 -17.03 -13.68
C SER A 154 -13.91 -16.72 -14.47
N ILE A 155 -13.24 -15.60 -14.15
CA ILE A 155 -12.06 -15.11 -14.88
C ILE A 155 -10.76 -15.48 -14.15
N TYR A 156 -10.75 -15.39 -12.82
CA TYR A 156 -9.53 -15.52 -12.01
C TYR A 156 -9.62 -16.62 -10.96
N LYS A 157 -8.55 -17.43 -10.87
CA LYS A 157 -8.36 -18.38 -9.78
C LYS A 157 -7.67 -17.68 -8.62
N LEU A 158 -8.43 -17.29 -7.59
CA LEU A 158 -7.96 -16.58 -6.40
C LEU A 158 -7.72 -17.56 -5.23
N SER A 159 -6.97 -18.63 -5.47
CA SER A 159 -6.83 -19.75 -4.52
C SER A 159 -6.12 -19.40 -3.21
N LYS A 160 -5.36 -18.31 -3.19
CA LYS A 160 -4.66 -17.83 -1.98
C LYS A 160 -5.39 -16.72 -1.25
N LEU A 161 -6.41 -16.16 -1.88
CA LEU A 161 -7.17 -15.05 -1.29
C LEU A 161 -7.98 -15.54 -0.09
N LYS A 162 -7.68 -15.00 1.08
CA LYS A 162 -8.36 -15.29 2.35
C LYS A 162 -9.30 -14.16 2.74
N ILE A 163 -8.85 -12.91 2.57
CA ILE A 163 -9.55 -11.72 3.08
C ILE A 163 -9.60 -10.64 1.99
N ILE A 164 -10.76 -10.01 1.89
CA ILE A 164 -10.94 -8.74 1.18
C ILE A 164 -11.25 -7.66 2.20
N CYS A 165 -10.41 -6.63 2.24
CA CYS A 165 -10.64 -5.44 3.05
C CYS A 165 -11.17 -4.31 2.16
N SER A 166 -12.18 -3.60 2.65
CA SER A 166 -12.73 -2.46 1.94
C SER A 166 -12.99 -1.31 2.89
N THR A 167 -12.53 -0.11 2.51
CA THR A 167 -12.79 1.13 3.25
C THR A 167 -12.89 2.29 2.28
N GLY A 168 -13.45 3.40 2.77
CA GLY A 168 -13.67 4.59 1.98
C GLY A 168 -14.83 4.41 1.00
N SER A 169 -16.00 4.82 1.39
CA SER A 169 -17.20 4.92 0.55
C SER A 169 -17.36 6.32 -0.03
#